data_3c4eb1ca090f38e3aa436f7f9244d0f7
#
_entry.id   3c4eb1ca090f38e3aa436f7f9244d0f7
#
_cell.length_a   1.000
_cell.length_b   1.000
_cell.length_c   1.000
_cell.angle_alpha   90.00
_cell.angle_beta   90.00
_cell.angle_gamma   90.00
#
_symmetry.space_group_name_H-M   'P 1'
#
loop_
_entity.id
_entity.type
_entity.pdbx_description
1 polymer ?
#
loop_
_entity_poly.entity_id
_entity_poly.type
_entity_poly.pdbx_seq_one_letter_code
_entity_poly.pdbx_strand_id
1 'polypeptide(L)' 'MEYSITEDELREIIEMLGNGWYCETVEADETLYVRFSDGEENKDYEFVRC' A
#
# COMPACT_ATOMS: atom_id res chain seq x y z
N MET A 1 1.78 -3.55 16.94
CA MET A 1 2.14 -4.39 15.77
C MET A 1 2.73 -3.50 14.70
N GLU A 2 3.90 -3.86 14.22
CA GLU A 2 4.64 -3.04 13.26
C GLU A 2 4.92 -3.82 11.97
N TYR A 3 4.92 -3.11 10.85
CA TYR A 3 5.26 -3.67 9.55
C TYR A 3 6.42 -2.90 8.96
N SER A 4 7.22 -3.59 8.15
CA SER A 4 8.38 -3.01 7.52
C SER A 4 7.99 -2.42 6.16
N ILE A 5 8.31 -1.15 5.96
CA ILE A 5 8.09 -0.47 4.68
C ILE A 5 9.38 0.23 4.26
N THR A 6 9.73 0.12 2.98
CA THR A 6 10.91 0.81 2.48
C THR A 6 10.58 2.26 2.16
N GLU A 7 11.61 3.10 2.14
CA GLU A 7 11.44 4.51 1.79
C GLU A 7 10.91 4.66 0.36
N ASP A 8 11.38 3.82 -0.55
CA ASP A 8 10.92 3.84 -1.94
C ASP A 8 9.45 3.50 -2.06
N GLU A 9 9.00 2.47 -1.34
CA GLU A 9 7.59 2.10 -1.31
C GLU A 9 6.72 3.20 -0.73
N LEU A 10 7.20 3.85 0.32
CA LEU A 10 6.48 4.94 0.94
C LEU A 10 6.33 6.12 -0.02
N ARG A 11 7.38 6.46 -0.76
CA ARG A 11 7.32 7.53 -1.76
C ARG A 11 6.34 7.21 -2.88
N GLU A 12 6.33 5.98 -3.36
CA GLU A 12 5.38 5.54 -4.39
C GLU A 12 3.93 5.69 -3.90
N ILE A 13 3.66 5.29 -2.68
CA ILE A 13 2.33 5.39 -2.09
C ILE A 13 1.90 6.86 -1.99
N ILE A 14 2.79 7.72 -1.53
CA ILE A 14 2.50 9.15 -1.41
C ILE A 14 2.21 9.75 -2.78
N GLU A 15 2.97 9.39 -3.81
CA GLU A 15 2.73 9.86 -5.18
C GLU A 15 1.37 9.38 -5.69
N MET A 16 1.04 8.12 -5.47
CA MET A 16 -0.26 7.59 -5.91
C MET A 16 -1.41 8.34 -5.25
N LEU A 17 -1.33 8.56 -3.95
CA LEU A 17 -2.37 9.28 -3.22
C LEU A 17 -2.50 10.72 -3.73
N GLY A 18 -1.38 11.34 -4.12
CA GLY A 18 -1.38 12.67 -4.70
C GLY A 18 -1.95 12.71 -6.12
N ASN A 19 -2.03 11.57 -6.80
CA ASN A 19 -2.54 11.47 -8.17
C ASN A 19 -3.96 10.89 -8.26
N GLY A 20 -4.67 10.87 -7.16
CA GLY A 20 -6.07 10.42 -7.15
C GLY A 20 -6.28 8.94 -6.87
N TRP A 21 -5.21 8.20 -6.55
CA TRP A 21 -5.33 6.83 -6.12
C TRP A 21 -5.88 6.77 -4.70
N TYR A 22 -6.56 5.70 -4.37
CA TYR A 22 -7.11 5.50 -3.03
C TYR A 22 -6.85 4.09 -2.55
N CYS A 23 -6.89 3.92 -1.24
CA CYS A 23 -6.74 2.61 -0.63
C CYS A 23 -8.05 1.85 -0.75
N GLU A 24 -8.07 0.82 -1.57
CA GLU A 24 -9.29 0.03 -1.82
C GLU A 24 -9.49 -1.04 -0.75
N THR A 25 -8.43 -1.75 -0.39
CA THR A 25 -8.52 -2.86 0.54
C THR A 25 -7.29 -2.92 1.43
N VAL A 26 -7.49 -3.24 2.70
CA VAL A 26 -6.41 -3.50 3.66
C VAL A 26 -6.72 -4.77 4.42
N GLU A 27 -5.76 -5.70 4.44
CA GLU A 27 -5.82 -6.89 5.27
C GLU A 27 -4.55 -6.94 6.10
N ALA A 28 -4.70 -6.95 7.42
CA ALA A 28 -3.59 -6.98 8.34
C ALA A 28 -3.57 -8.30 9.10
N ASP A 29 -2.53 -9.07 8.90
CA ASP A 29 -2.28 -10.33 9.58
C ASP A 29 -0.76 -10.42 9.80
N GLU A 30 -0.15 -11.57 9.62
CA GLU A 30 1.30 -11.69 9.70
C GLU A 30 1.96 -10.83 8.60
N THR A 31 1.29 -10.70 7.47
CA THR A 31 1.69 -9.80 6.40
C THR A 31 0.59 -8.78 6.19
N LEU A 32 0.96 -7.52 6.00
CA LEU A 32 0.02 -6.46 5.68
C LEU A 32 -0.14 -6.40 4.17
N TYR A 33 -1.35 -6.63 3.69
CA TYR A 33 -1.70 -6.53 2.27
C TYR A 33 -2.52 -5.27 2.03
N VAL A 34 -2.07 -4.44 1.12
CA VAL A 34 -2.76 -3.19 0.80
C VAL A 34 -2.97 -3.10 -0.70
N ARG A 35 -4.19 -2.80 -1.11
CA ARG A 35 -4.50 -2.57 -2.52
C ARG A 35 -4.89 -1.13 -2.73
N PHE A 36 -4.21 -0.49 -3.66
CA PHE A 36 -4.55 0.85 -4.14
C PHE A 36 -5.20 0.77 -5.50
N SER A 37 -6.09 1.68 -5.78
CA SER A 37 -6.79 1.75 -7.07
C SER A 37 -6.99 3.19 -7.50
N ASP A 38 -7.05 3.40 -8.81
CA ASP A 38 -7.41 4.70 -9.38
C ASP A 38 -8.79 4.67 -10.04
N GLY A 39 -9.48 3.53 -9.94
CA GLY A 39 -10.76 3.28 -10.59
C GLY A 39 -10.65 2.42 -11.83
N GLU A 40 -9.49 2.35 -12.45
CA GLU A 40 -9.24 1.53 -13.64
C GLU A 40 -8.16 0.48 -13.37
N GLU A 41 -7.11 0.87 -12.65
CA GLU A 41 -5.98 -0.01 -12.36
C GLU A 41 -5.86 -0.25 -10.85
N ASN A 42 -5.26 -1.37 -10.51
CA ASN A 42 -4.98 -1.74 -9.12
C ASN A 42 -3.50 -1.99 -8.94
N LYS A 43 -2.98 -1.67 -7.77
CA LYS A 43 -1.62 -1.97 -7.39
C LYS A 43 -1.58 -2.51 -5.98
N ASP A 44 -0.98 -3.70 -5.82
CA ASP A 44 -0.92 -4.38 -4.53
C ASP A 44 0.45 -4.24 -3.90
N TYR A 45 0.46 -4.08 -2.58
CA TYR A 45 1.68 -4.04 -1.78
C TYR A 45 1.59 -5.06 -0.66
N GLU A 46 2.72 -5.63 -0.32
CA GLU A 46 2.86 -6.53 0.81
C GLU A 46 3.95 -6.01 1.74
N PHE A 47 3.63 -5.86 3.00
CA PHE A 47 4.58 -5.43 4.01
C PHE A 47 4.74 -6.52 5.05
N VAL A 48 5.98 -6.93 5.28
CA VAL A 48 6.28 -7.99 6.23
C VAL A 48 6.26 -7.43 7.64
N ARG A 49 5.72 -8.21 8.56
CA ARG A 49 5.70 -7.86 9.97
C ARG A 49 7.11 -7.89 10.57
N CYS A 50 7.42 -6.89 11.36
CA CYS A 50 8.68 -6.82 12.09
C CYS A 50 8.70 -7.71 13.33
#